data_faac0574425452c32c85e8afbde6839f
#
_entry.id   faac0574425452c32c85e8afbde6839f
#
_cell.length_a   1.000
_cell.length_b   1.000
_cell.length_c   1.000
_cell.angle_alpha   90.00
_cell.angle_beta   90.00
_cell.angle_gamma   90.00
#
_symmetry.space_group_name_H-M   'P 1'
#
loop_
_entity.id
_entity.type
_entity.pdbx_description
1 polymer ?
#
loop_
_entity_poly.entity_id
_entity_poly.type
_entity_poly.pdbx_seq_one_letter_code
_entity_poly.pdbx_strand_id
1 'polypeptide(L)'
;MIRSFAFTTQGRLHSKDIDTFLMPTLLADTSLFLWVDLEKPTDDETRIVLADIFHFHPLSIEDCVMFSPSPKVEEYTPKEEDRFWPYLFMVIHAVDYSRKDGVFATSELNFFLGKNFLVTYHEVPLRSVQATSERCLKSTVQIARAPDRVAHTLLDSIVESYKPALDELSLEIGDLEQQALQNPTRETLNKILQVKKEVLHLRQIIGPQREVLARFARGEFKLIRAHLVPYYRDVHDSLFHISELAQAYTDSLTGILQVYLNMSSNQTGEVVKLLTMITVITTPLMMVGTWYGMNFKAMPELEARYGYEVATAATVIATAATYWYFKKKKWF
;
A
#
# COMPACT_ATOMS: atom_id res chain seq x y z
N MET A 1 -5.87 24.70 13.06
CA MET A 1 -4.75 25.25 13.88
C MET A 1 -3.68 25.77 12.95
N ILE A 2 -3.23 27.02 13.13
CA ILE A 2 -2.19 27.65 12.31
C ILE A 2 -0.88 27.67 13.10
N ARG A 3 0.18 27.10 12.54
CA ARG A 3 1.56 27.25 13.03
C ARG A 3 2.35 28.09 12.03
N SER A 4 3.14 29.03 12.46
CA SER A 4 3.90 29.89 11.55
C SER A 4 5.30 30.16 12.06
N PHE A 5 6.24 30.17 11.14
CA PHE A 5 7.66 30.36 11.42
C PHE A 5 8.24 31.34 10.39
N ALA A 6 8.91 32.40 10.87
CA ALA A 6 9.71 33.24 10.00
C ALA A 6 11.20 32.99 10.25
N PHE A 7 11.94 32.79 9.17
CA PHE A 7 13.37 32.53 9.21
C PHE A 7 14.11 33.59 8.37
N THR A 8 15.31 33.94 8.81
CA THR A 8 16.20 34.76 8.00
C THR A 8 16.85 33.92 6.88
N THR A 9 17.33 34.57 5.82
CA THR A 9 18.10 33.91 4.75
C THR A 9 19.41 33.26 5.24
N GLN A 10 19.83 33.55 6.46
CA GLN A 10 20.97 32.91 7.14
C GLN A 10 20.53 31.64 7.90
N GLY A 11 19.24 31.29 7.89
CA GLY A 11 18.67 30.13 8.57
C GLY A 11 18.47 30.33 10.07
N ARG A 12 18.31 31.55 10.56
CA ARG A 12 17.99 31.84 11.97
C ARG A 12 16.50 32.04 12.14
N LEU A 13 15.91 31.46 13.18
CA LEU A 13 14.53 31.70 13.53
C LEU A 13 14.39 33.18 13.92
N HIS A 14 13.52 33.91 13.23
CA HIS A 14 13.18 35.31 13.50
C HIS A 14 11.99 35.41 14.45
N SER A 15 10.90 34.70 14.13
CA SER A 15 9.68 34.66 14.95
C SER A 15 8.92 33.35 14.75
N LYS A 16 8.11 33.00 15.73
CA LYS A 16 7.26 31.78 15.74
C LYS A 16 5.85 32.16 16.19
N ASP A 17 4.85 31.41 15.73
CA ASP A 17 3.43 31.58 16.06
C ASP A 17 2.97 33.06 15.79
N ILE A 18 3.22 33.47 14.55
CA ILE A 18 3.02 34.84 14.05
C ILE A 18 1.54 35.08 13.83
N ASP A 19 1.05 36.22 14.32
CA ASP A 19 -0.32 36.67 14.05
C ASP A 19 -0.54 36.84 12.54
N THR A 20 -1.67 36.35 12.03
CA THR A 20 -2.06 36.45 10.61
C THR A 20 -1.98 37.88 10.08
N PHE A 21 -2.28 38.87 10.91
CA PHE A 21 -2.20 40.30 10.57
C PHE A 21 -0.77 40.78 10.24
N LEU A 22 0.25 40.16 10.81
CA LEU A 22 1.66 40.50 10.57
C LEU A 22 2.26 39.81 9.37
N MET A 23 1.65 38.71 8.88
CA MET A 23 2.18 37.90 7.79
C MET A 23 2.41 38.68 6.49
N PRO A 24 1.52 39.61 6.04
CA PRO A 24 1.76 40.41 4.83
C PRO A 24 3.02 41.29 4.94
N THR A 25 3.28 41.84 6.12
CA THR A 25 4.48 42.67 6.36
C THR A 25 5.76 41.81 6.27
N LEU A 26 5.74 40.60 6.82
CA LEU A 26 6.87 39.70 6.76
C LEU A 26 7.11 39.14 5.35
N LEU A 27 6.04 38.95 4.57
CA LEU A 27 6.12 38.51 3.16
C LEU A 27 6.74 39.60 2.27
N ALA A 28 6.57 40.87 2.61
CA ALA A 28 7.19 41.99 1.89
C ALA A 28 8.71 42.09 2.14
N ASP A 29 9.21 41.52 3.24
CA ASP A 29 10.63 41.53 3.59
C ASP A 29 11.37 40.36 2.89
N THR A 30 12.15 40.68 1.86
CA THR A 30 12.94 39.73 1.08
C THR A 30 14.11 39.09 1.84
N SER A 31 14.47 39.61 3.03
CA SER A 31 15.48 39.02 3.91
C SER A 31 14.96 37.87 4.76
N LEU A 32 13.64 37.70 4.77
CA LEU A 32 12.93 36.67 5.51
C LEU A 32 12.23 35.69 4.56
N PHE A 33 11.99 34.46 5.02
CA PHE A 33 10.98 33.59 4.44
C PHE A 33 10.01 33.07 5.51
N LEU A 34 8.78 32.87 5.12
CA LEU A 34 7.69 32.48 5.98
C LEU A 34 7.28 31.03 5.67
N TRP A 35 7.24 30.17 6.69
CA TRP A 35 6.58 28.88 6.62
C TRP A 35 5.30 28.91 7.46
N VAL A 36 4.16 28.70 6.81
CA VAL A 36 2.84 28.60 7.45
C VAL A 36 2.32 27.20 7.29
N ASP A 37 2.00 26.55 8.39
CA ASP A 37 1.47 25.20 8.43
C ASP A 37 0.03 25.22 8.94
N LEU A 38 -0.89 24.76 8.10
CA LEU A 38 -2.32 24.70 8.34
C LEU A 38 -2.70 23.23 8.65
N GLU A 39 -2.79 22.91 9.94
CA GLU A 39 -3.25 21.60 10.41
C GLU A 39 -4.73 21.67 10.76
N LYS A 40 -5.56 20.97 10.00
CA LYS A 40 -7.02 20.93 10.16
C LYS A 40 -7.58 22.35 10.42
N PRO A 41 -7.35 23.30 9.51
CA PRO A 41 -7.82 24.67 9.68
C PRO A 41 -9.35 24.73 9.56
N THR A 42 -9.94 25.78 10.12
CA THR A 42 -11.35 26.10 9.85
C THR A 42 -11.48 26.77 8.48
N ASP A 43 -12.70 26.82 7.94
CA ASP A 43 -12.97 27.48 6.64
C ASP A 43 -12.53 28.95 6.67
N ASP A 44 -12.73 29.65 7.81
CA ASP A 44 -12.28 31.04 7.98
C ASP A 44 -10.74 31.13 8.02
N GLU A 45 -10.05 30.24 8.74
CA GLU A 45 -8.59 30.20 8.76
C GLU A 45 -8.03 29.92 7.35
N THR A 46 -8.64 29.00 6.62
CA THR A 46 -8.28 28.65 5.23
C THR A 46 -8.45 29.85 4.31
N ARG A 47 -9.59 30.53 4.36
CA ARG A 47 -9.86 31.73 3.56
C ARG A 47 -8.88 32.86 3.88
N ILE A 48 -8.69 33.17 5.16
CA ILE A 48 -7.79 34.25 5.59
C ILE A 48 -6.37 34.00 5.08
N VAL A 49 -5.85 32.81 5.27
CA VAL A 49 -4.46 32.51 4.87
C VAL A 49 -4.34 32.37 3.35
N LEU A 50 -5.09 31.46 2.73
CA LEU A 50 -4.87 31.14 1.31
C LEU A 50 -5.39 32.22 0.35
N ALA A 51 -6.55 32.83 0.65
CA ALA A 51 -7.17 33.79 -0.25
C ALA A 51 -6.80 35.26 0.11
N ASP A 52 -6.88 35.65 1.40
CA ASP A 52 -6.77 37.08 1.77
C ASP A 52 -5.31 37.51 1.98
N ILE A 53 -4.42 36.59 2.48
CA ILE A 53 -3.00 36.92 2.73
C ILE A 53 -2.13 36.58 1.52
N PHE A 54 -2.19 35.29 1.04
CA PHE A 54 -1.33 34.84 -0.04
C PHE A 54 -1.94 35.08 -1.42
N HIS A 55 -3.23 35.34 -1.53
CA HIS A 55 -3.98 35.56 -2.77
C HIS A 55 -3.84 34.40 -3.79
N PHE A 56 -3.71 33.15 -3.32
CA PHE A 56 -3.55 32.01 -4.20
C PHE A 56 -4.70 31.89 -5.21
N HIS A 57 -4.41 31.30 -6.34
CA HIS A 57 -5.39 31.12 -7.41
C HIS A 57 -6.57 30.25 -6.91
N PRO A 58 -7.84 30.63 -7.21
CA PRO A 58 -9.02 29.90 -6.72
C PRO A 58 -8.99 28.40 -7.00
N LEU A 59 -8.49 27.97 -8.17
CA LEU A 59 -8.38 26.56 -8.52
C LEU A 59 -7.42 25.80 -7.61
N SER A 60 -6.28 26.41 -7.22
CA SER A 60 -5.33 25.75 -6.31
C SER A 60 -5.87 25.68 -4.88
N ILE A 61 -6.71 26.65 -4.47
CA ILE A 61 -7.42 26.62 -3.18
C ILE A 61 -8.49 25.53 -3.19
N GLU A 62 -9.28 25.44 -4.27
CA GLU A 62 -10.29 24.39 -4.45
C GLU A 62 -9.66 23.00 -4.38
N ASP A 63 -8.59 22.76 -5.14
CA ASP A 63 -7.82 21.52 -5.14
C ASP A 63 -7.19 21.19 -3.79
N CYS A 64 -6.83 22.21 -2.99
CA CYS A 64 -6.27 22.04 -1.66
C CYS A 64 -7.33 21.63 -0.62
N VAL A 65 -8.55 22.15 -0.74
CA VAL A 65 -9.65 21.85 0.20
C VAL A 65 -10.36 20.54 -0.18
N MET A 66 -10.46 20.25 -1.47
CA MET A 66 -11.04 18.99 -1.96
C MET A 66 -9.97 17.91 -2.01
N PHE A 67 -10.26 16.75 -1.39
CA PHE A 67 -9.36 15.61 -1.45
C PHE A 67 -8.99 15.26 -2.89
N SER A 68 -7.69 15.29 -3.20
CA SER A 68 -7.14 14.92 -4.49
C SER A 68 -6.66 13.46 -4.47
N PRO A 69 -7.28 12.55 -5.24
CA PRO A 69 -6.91 11.13 -5.19
C PRO A 69 -5.52 10.83 -5.79
N SER A 70 -4.90 11.80 -6.46
CA SER A 70 -3.63 11.61 -7.14
C SER A 70 -2.66 12.76 -6.86
N PRO A 71 -1.40 12.44 -6.50
CA PRO A 71 -0.31 13.42 -6.41
C PRO A 71 -0.16 14.21 -7.71
N LYS A 72 0.06 15.53 -7.59
CA LYS A 72 0.27 16.44 -8.74
C LYS A 72 1.15 17.62 -8.37
N VAL A 73 1.69 18.28 -9.39
CA VAL A 73 2.39 19.56 -9.25
C VAL A 73 2.04 20.48 -10.41
N GLU A 74 1.69 21.71 -10.09
CA GLU A 74 1.29 22.76 -11.02
C GLU A 74 2.06 24.04 -10.72
N GLU A 75 2.48 24.75 -11.76
CA GLU A 75 3.15 26.05 -11.62
C GLU A 75 2.16 27.17 -11.93
N TYR A 76 1.94 28.04 -10.98
CA TYR A 76 1.10 29.23 -11.10
C TYR A 76 1.96 30.44 -11.31
N THR A 77 1.86 31.04 -12.50
CA THR A 77 2.54 32.29 -12.86
C THR A 77 1.50 33.40 -13.02
N PRO A 78 1.62 34.53 -12.28
CA PRO A 78 0.63 35.61 -12.34
C PRO A 78 0.59 36.26 -13.72
N LYS A 79 -0.59 36.65 -14.16
CA LYS A 79 -0.85 37.54 -15.28
C LYS A 79 -0.92 39.01 -14.75
N GLU A 80 -1.03 40.00 -15.64
CA GLU A 80 -1.04 41.42 -15.27
C GLU A 80 -2.14 41.80 -14.25
N GLU A 81 -3.23 41.07 -14.21
CA GLU A 81 -4.38 41.34 -13.32
C GLU A 81 -4.30 40.59 -11.98
N ASP A 82 -3.39 39.60 -11.86
CA ASP A 82 -3.28 38.72 -10.70
C ASP A 82 -2.47 39.38 -9.57
N ARG A 83 -2.87 39.15 -8.31
CA ARG A 83 -2.20 39.71 -7.13
C ARG A 83 -1.27 38.70 -6.42
N PHE A 84 -1.22 37.44 -6.86
CA PHE A 84 -0.35 36.46 -6.24
C PHE A 84 1.08 36.48 -6.83
N TRP A 85 2.04 36.03 -6.03
CA TRP A 85 3.41 35.78 -6.51
C TRP A 85 3.50 34.42 -7.20
N PRO A 86 4.47 34.21 -8.12
CA PRO A 86 4.69 32.90 -8.70
C PRO A 86 4.90 31.83 -7.61
N TYR A 87 4.22 30.70 -7.74
CA TYR A 87 4.36 29.57 -6.81
C TYR A 87 4.14 28.22 -7.50
N LEU A 88 4.64 27.16 -6.88
CA LEU A 88 4.31 25.79 -7.20
C LEU A 88 3.24 25.32 -6.21
N PHE A 89 2.14 24.82 -6.73
CA PHE A 89 1.16 24.07 -5.98
C PHE A 89 1.44 22.58 -6.16
N MET A 90 1.51 21.82 -5.07
CA MET A 90 1.86 20.41 -5.10
C MET A 90 1.01 19.64 -4.10
N VAL A 91 0.45 18.53 -4.56
CA VAL A 91 -0.28 17.55 -3.73
C VAL A 91 0.57 16.31 -3.60
N ILE A 92 0.88 15.91 -2.39
CA ILE A 92 1.68 14.72 -2.07
C ILE A 92 0.92 13.91 -1.01
N HIS A 93 1.02 12.59 -1.09
CA HIS A 93 0.43 11.69 -0.12
C HIS A 93 1.50 11.12 0.80
N ALA A 94 1.28 11.25 2.09
CA ALA A 94 2.07 10.58 3.12
C ALA A 94 1.39 9.29 3.55
N VAL A 95 2.16 8.24 3.79
CA VAL A 95 1.67 7.01 4.44
C VAL A 95 1.73 7.23 5.94
N ASP A 96 0.58 7.43 6.56
CA ASP A 96 0.51 7.46 8.01
C ASP A 96 0.40 6.03 8.55
N TYR A 97 1.07 5.76 9.68
CA TYR A 97 1.27 4.43 10.27
C TYR A 97 0.00 3.74 10.79
N SER A 98 -1.16 4.36 10.69
CA SER A 98 -2.41 3.77 11.17
C SER A 98 -3.09 2.98 10.04
N ARG A 99 -3.16 1.66 10.20
CA ARG A 99 -4.09 0.85 9.40
C ARG A 99 -5.53 1.20 9.82
N LYS A 100 -6.27 1.82 8.91
CA LYS A 100 -7.73 1.91 9.02
C LYS A 100 -8.32 0.79 8.17
N ASP A 101 -9.16 -0.05 8.78
CA ASP A 101 -9.84 -1.17 8.10
C ASP A 101 -8.89 -2.16 7.39
N GLY A 102 -7.67 -2.31 7.92
CA GLY A 102 -6.68 -3.21 7.35
C GLY A 102 -5.97 -2.69 6.09
N VAL A 103 -6.09 -1.40 5.78
CA VAL A 103 -5.38 -0.74 4.67
C VAL A 103 -4.56 0.42 5.23
N PHE A 104 -3.35 0.63 4.71
CA PHE A 104 -2.56 1.81 5.07
C PHE A 104 -3.33 3.08 4.73
N ALA A 105 -3.62 3.89 5.75
CA ALA A 105 -4.22 5.20 5.55
C ALA A 105 -3.18 6.13 4.93
N THR A 106 -3.55 6.77 3.83
CA THR A 106 -2.76 7.82 3.22
C THR A 106 -3.38 9.17 3.57
N SER A 107 -2.55 10.11 3.90
CA SER A 107 -2.94 11.48 4.23
C SER A 107 -2.35 12.44 3.21
N GLU A 108 -3.18 13.34 2.73
CA GLU A 108 -2.80 14.36 1.77
C GLU A 108 -2.05 15.49 2.47
N LEU A 109 -0.97 15.96 1.86
CA LEU A 109 -0.24 17.16 2.22
C LEU A 109 -0.15 18.07 0.99
N ASN A 110 -0.74 19.23 1.10
CA ASN A 110 -0.72 20.26 0.07
C ASN A 110 0.40 21.27 0.36
N PHE A 111 1.14 21.66 -0.68
CA PHE A 111 2.23 22.63 -0.61
C PHE A 111 1.97 23.79 -1.56
N PHE A 112 2.19 24.99 -1.06
CA PHE A 112 2.33 26.19 -1.88
C PHE A 112 3.74 26.74 -1.67
N LEU A 113 4.61 26.52 -2.64
CA LEU A 113 6.02 26.90 -2.57
C LEU A 113 6.29 28.13 -3.43
N GLY A 114 6.59 29.24 -2.81
CA GLY A 114 7.02 30.48 -3.46
C GLY A 114 8.50 30.80 -3.21
N LYS A 115 8.93 31.97 -3.70
CA LYS A 115 10.32 32.43 -3.57
C LYS A 115 10.74 32.64 -2.11
N ASN A 116 9.86 33.18 -1.29
CA ASN A 116 10.09 33.54 0.12
C ASN A 116 9.00 33.01 1.07
N PHE A 117 8.22 32.04 0.63
CA PHE A 117 7.22 31.39 1.48
C PHE A 117 7.07 29.91 1.15
N LEU A 118 6.62 29.16 2.15
CA LEU A 118 6.09 27.81 2.04
C LEU A 118 4.81 27.78 2.86
N VAL A 119 3.70 27.37 2.26
CA VAL A 119 2.46 27.09 2.99
C VAL A 119 2.18 25.61 2.85
N THR A 120 1.91 24.95 3.96
CA THR A 120 1.50 23.54 4.02
C THR A 120 0.09 23.44 4.57
N TYR A 121 -0.73 22.55 3.99
CA TYR A 121 -2.11 22.32 4.40
C TYR A 121 -2.37 20.82 4.49
N HIS A 122 -2.92 20.37 5.60
CA HIS A 122 -3.32 18.98 5.82
C HIS A 122 -4.45 18.85 6.84
N GLU A 123 -5.38 17.92 6.58
CA GLU A 123 -6.54 17.64 7.44
C GLU A 123 -6.21 16.75 8.64
N VAL A 124 -5.14 15.99 8.58
CA VAL A 124 -4.74 15.03 9.62
C VAL A 124 -3.32 15.36 10.08
N PRO A 125 -3.03 15.30 11.39
CA PRO A 125 -1.67 15.51 11.89
C PRO A 125 -0.67 14.58 11.19
N LEU A 126 0.40 15.15 10.61
CA LEU A 126 1.43 14.42 9.89
C LEU A 126 2.74 14.41 10.68
N ARG A 127 3.27 13.22 10.95
CA ARG A 127 4.56 13.06 11.63
C ARG A 127 5.72 13.67 10.85
N SER A 128 5.68 13.60 9.52
CA SER A 128 6.68 14.20 8.63
C SER A 128 6.73 15.73 8.77
N VAL A 129 5.57 16.40 8.87
CA VAL A 129 5.49 17.85 9.10
C VAL A 129 6.02 18.23 10.48
N GLN A 130 5.59 17.50 11.51
CA GLN A 130 6.06 17.71 12.87
C GLN A 130 7.58 17.50 12.99
N ALA A 131 8.10 16.38 12.47
CA ALA A 131 9.53 16.09 12.50
C ALA A 131 10.35 17.15 11.75
N THR A 132 9.85 17.66 10.61
CA THR A 132 10.50 18.73 9.85
C THR A 132 10.48 20.03 10.63
N SER A 133 9.38 20.39 11.28
CA SER A 133 9.30 21.61 12.10
C SER A 133 10.30 21.56 13.27
N GLU A 134 10.41 20.41 13.94
CA GLU A 134 11.41 20.22 14.99
C GLU A 134 12.85 20.29 14.46
N ARG A 135 13.12 19.69 13.30
CA ARG A 135 14.44 19.78 12.63
C ARG A 135 14.78 21.23 12.27
N CYS A 136 13.81 21.98 11.73
CA CYS A 136 13.98 23.40 11.44
C CYS A 136 14.29 24.25 12.69
N LEU A 137 13.69 23.92 13.82
CA LEU A 137 13.94 24.62 15.09
C LEU A 137 15.27 24.24 15.73
N LYS A 138 15.72 22.98 15.61
CA LYS A 138 16.99 22.49 16.20
C LYS A 138 18.21 22.80 15.33
N SER A 139 18.08 22.73 14.01
CA SER A 139 19.17 22.87 13.03
C SER A 139 18.86 23.95 12.00
N THR A 140 18.41 25.10 12.46
CA THR A 140 17.92 26.21 11.63
C THR A 140 18.90 26.62 10.52
N VAL A 141 20.20 26.73 10.83
CA VAL A 141 21.22 27.18 9.89
C VAL A 141 21.42 26.23 8.69
N GLN A 142 21.12 24.95 8.83
CA GLN A 142 21.32 23.97 7.75
C GLN A 142 20.07 23.79 6.89
N ILE A 143 18.88 23.83 7.48
CA ILE A 143 17.61 23.47 6.84
C ILE A 143 16.81 24.72 6.50
N ALA A 144 16.64 25.65 7.45
CA ALA A 144 15.73 26.79 7.34
C ALA A 144 16.39 28.02 6.66
N ARG A 145 17.10 27.83 5.54
CA ARG A 145 17.71 28.93 4.78
C ARG A 145 16.82 29.46 3.66
N ALA A 146 15.90 28.66 3.18
CA ALA A 146 14.96 29.06 2.14
C ALA A 146 13.82 28.04 2.02
N PRO A 147 12.66 28.43 1.44
CA PRO A 147 11.47 27.60 1.33
C PRO A 147 11.69 26.28 0.58
N ASP A 148 12.45 26.31 -0.54
CA ASP A 148 12.75 25.14 -1.36
C ASP A 148 13.57 24.08 -0.59
N ARG A 149 14.40 24.48 0.38
CA ARG A 149 15.13 23.54 1.24
C ARG A 149 14.23 22.89 2.29
N VAL A 150 13.30 23.68 2.86
CA VAL A 150 12.29 23.15 3.81
C VAL A 150 11.35 22.20 3.08
N ALA A 151 10.87 22.56 1.88
CA ALA A 151 10.05 21.69 1.04
C ALA A 151 10.77 20.37 0.71
N HIS A 152 12.04 20.40 0.35
CA HIS A 152 12.86 19.21 0.18
C HIS A 152 12.86 18.34 1.44
N THR A 153 13.12 18.93 2.61
CA THR A 153 13.19 18.16 3.87
C THR A 153 11.85 17.52 4.23
N LEU A 154 10.73 18.19 3.90
CA LEU A 154 9.39 17.62 4.07
C LEU A 154 9.19 16.42 3.13
N LEU A 155 9.51 16.56 1.84
CA LEU A 155 9.38 15.49 0.85
C LEU A 155 10.25 14.28 1.20
N ASP A 156 11.48 14.52 1.65
CA ASP A 156 12.39 13.49 2.14
C ASP A 156 11.80 12.73 3.32
N SER A 157 11.27 13.45 4.32
CA SER A 157 10.60 12.85 5.48
C SER A 157 9.35 12.06 5.11
N ILE A 158 8.58 12.50 4.11
CA ILE A 158 7.41 11.78 3.59
C ILE A 158 7.85 10.50 2.92
N VAL A 159 8.85 10.54 2.04
CA VAL A 159 9.35 9.35 1.34
C VAL A 159 9.96 8.36 2.33
N GLU A 160 10.68 8.83 3.35
CA GLU A 160 11.18 7.96 4.42
C GLU A 160 10.06 7.27 5.20
N SER A 161 8.89 7.88 5.33
CA SER A 161 7.76 7.29 6.05
C SER A 161 7.17 6.03 5.41
N TYR A 162 7.47 5.77 4.13
CA TYR A 162 7.05 4.53 3.45
C TYR A 162 7.83 3.29 3.90
N LYS A 163 9.10 3.46 4.30
CA LYS A 163 9.99 2.32 4.61
C LYS A 163 9.41 1.38 5.66
N PRO A 164 8.96 1.87 6.82
CA PRO A 164 8.41 0.99 7.85
C PRO A 164 7.14 0.25 7.42
N ALA A 165 6.30 0.87 6.58
CA ALA A 165 5.12 0.20 6.02
C ALA A 165 5.51 -0.96 5.09
N LEU A 166 6.56 -0.77 4.28
CA LEU A 166 7.10 -1.81 3.42
C LEU A 166 7.76 -2.94 4.22
N ASP A 167 8.46 -2.61 5.30
CA ASP A 167 9.08 -3.60 6.19
C ASP A 167 8.01 -4.50 6.84
N GLU A 168 6.90 -3.90 7.31
CA GLU A 168 5.77 -4.66 7.85
C GLU A 168 5.13 -5.56 6.80
N LEU A 169 4.90 -5.04 5.57
CA LEU A 169 4.38 -5.82 4.45
C LEU A 169 5.31 -6.98 4.09
N SER A 170 6.62 -6.77 4.11
CA SER A 170 7.61 -7.81 3.84
C SER A 170 7.50 -8.99 4.80
N LEU A 171 7.37 -8.70 6.10
CA LEU A 171 7.19 -9.73 7.12
C LEU A 171 5.87 -10.48 6.93
N GLU A 172 4.78 -9.75 6.69
CA GLU A 172 3.46 -10.35 6.49
C GLU A 172 3.41 -11.24 5.23
N ILE A 173 4.07 -10.83 4.14
CA ILE A 173 4.20 -11.62 2.90
C ILE A 173 4.97 -12.93 3.18
N GLY A 174 6.07 -12.86 3.94
CA GLY A 174 6.84 -14.05 4.34
C GLY A 174 6.00 -15.03 5.17
N ASP A 175 5.23 -14.54 6.11
CA ASP A 175 4.33 -15.36 6.92
C ASP A 175 3.22 -16.02 6.07
N LEU A 176 2.65 -15.27 5.10
CA LEU A 176 1.64 -15.78 4.20
C LEU A 176 2.19 -16.86 3.25
N GLU A 177 3.43 -16.73 2.79
CA GLU A 177 4.12 -17.75 2.01
C GLU A 177 4.24 -19.05 2.79
N GLN A 178 4.68 -18.98 4.04
CA GLN A 178 4.79 -20.15 4.90
C GLN A 178 3.42 -20.79 5.19
N GLN A 179 2.39 -19.99 5.45
CA GLN A 179 1.03 -20.49 5.68
C GLN A 179 0.45 -21.16 4.42
N ALA A 180 0.68 -20.59 3.23
CA ALA A 180 0.20 -21.16 1.98
C ALA A 180 0.84 -22.53 1.67
N LEU A 181 2.10 -22.72 2.05
CA LEU A 181 2.83 -23.97 1.86
C LEU A 181 2.43 -25.06 2.86
N GLN A 182 2.24 -24.69 4.14
CA GLN A 182 2.02 -25.67 5.21
C GLN A 182 0.55 -26.03 5.39
N ASN A 183 -0.34 -25.05 5.38
CA ASN A 183 -1.76 -25.24 5.66
C ASN A 183 -2.63 -24.23 4.89
N PRO A 184 -2.93 -24.48 3.61
CA PRO A 184 -3.73 -23.58 2.78
C PRO A 184 -5.19 -23.57 3.25
N THR A 185 -5.55 -22.60 4.09
CA THR A 185 -6.91 -22.38 4.56
C THR A 185 -7.60 -21.26 3.79
N ARG A 186 -8.93 -21.18 3.88
CA ARG A 186 -9.71 -20.05 3.32
C ARG A 186 -9.33 -18.72 3.98
N GLU A 187 -8.92 -18.75 5.23
CA GLU A 187 -8.44 -17.55 5.95
C GLU A 187 -7.13 -17.05 5.36
N THR A 188 -6.19 -17.95 5.07
CA THR A 188 -4.93 -17.63 4.37
C THR A 188 -5.19 -16.97 3.02
N LEU A 189 -6.15 -17.49 2.24
CA LEU A 189 -6.53 -16.88 0.96
C LEU A 189 -7.04 -15.43 1.15
N ASN A 190 -7.94 -15.22 2.10
CA ASN A 190 -8.49 -13.89 2.36
C ASN A 190 -7.39 -12.89 2.76
N LYS A 191 -6.43 -13.31 3.59
CA LYS A 191 -5.27 -12.48 3.96
C LYS A 191 -4.39 -12.15 2.77
N ILE A 192 -4.07 -13.14 1.90
CA ILE A 192 -3.30 -12.89 0.67
C ILE A 192 -3.98 -11.83 -0.20
N LEU A 193 -5.31 -11.93 -0.39
CA LEU A 193 -6.07 -10.97 -1.19
C LEU A 193 -6.12 -9.59 -0.55
N GLN A 194 -6.21 -9.52 0.78
CA GLN A 194 -6.18 -8.27 1.54
C GLN A 194 -4.83 -7.57 1.39
N VAL A 195 -3.72 -8.26 1.69
CA VAL A 195 -2.37 -7.68 1.57
C VAL A 195 -2.08 -7.27 0.14
N LYS A 196 -2.53 -8.07 -0.85
CA LYS A 196 -2.41 -7.69 -2.27
C LYS A 196 -3.14 -6.39 -2.58
N LYS A 197 -4.34 -6.17 -2.02
CA LYS A 197 -5.09 -4.92 -2.18
C LYS A 197 -4.34 -3.74 -1.56
N GLU A 198 -3.72 -3.92 -0.39
CA GLU A 198 -2.91 -2.90 0.28
C GLU A 198 -1.70 -2.48 -0.57
N VAL A 199 -0.94 -3.46 -1.08
CA VAL A 199 0.21 -3.19 -1.95
C VAL A 199 -0.20 -2.47 -3.24
N LEU A 200 -1.32 -2.88 -3.85
CA LEU A 200 -1.86 -2.21 -5.05
C LEU A 200 -2.27 -0.76 -4.75
N HIS A 201 -2.88 -0.50 -3.60
CA HIS A 201 -3.24 0.85 -3.17
C HIS A 201 -1.99 1.74 -3.01
N LEU A 202 -0.95 1.24 -2.33
CA LEU A 202 0.33 1.96 -2.23
C LEU A 202 0.91 2.28 -3.62
N ARG A 203 0.91 1.34 -4.54
CA ARG A 203 1.40 1.55 -5.91
C ARG A 203 0.63 2.61 -6.68
N GLN A 204 -0.70 2.68 -6.51
CA GLN A 204 -1.53 3.71 -7.14
C GLN A 204 -1.15 5.13 -6.70
N ILE A 205 -0.63 5.28 -5.48
CA ILE A 205 -0.18 6.57 -4.94
C ILE A 205 1.28 6.84 -5.32
N ILE A 206 2.15 5.87 -5.15
CA ILE A 206 3.59 5.99 -5.41
C ILE A 206 3.86 6.32 -6.89
N GLY A 207 3.11 5.74 -7.82
CA GLY A 207 3.31 5.96 -9.26
C GLY A 207 3.23 7.44 -9.67
N PRO A 208 2.11 8.13 -9.47
CA PRO A 208 1.97 9.56 -9.74
C PRO A 208 2.94 10.42 -8.92
N GLN A 209 3.19 10.08 -7.65
CA GLN A 209 4.12 10.82 -6.80
C GLN A 209 5.55 10.76 -7.32
N ARG A 210 5.97 9.63 -7.87
CA ARG A 210 7.26 9.48 -8.54
C ARG A 210 7.38 10.42 -9.75
N GLU A 211 6.31 10.57 -10.55
CA GLU A 211 6.33 11.49 -11.68
C GLU A 211 6.45 12.96 -11.23
N VAL A 212 5.77 13.34 -10.15
CA VAL A 212 5.94 14.67 -9.53
C VAL A 212 7.40 14.89 -9.14
N LEU A 213 8.00 13.95 -8.39
CA LEU A 213 9.40 14.08 -7.95
C LEU A 213 10.40 14.01 -9.12
N ALA A 214 10.08 13.29 -10.20
CA ALA A 214 10.91 13.27 -11.41
C ALA A 214 11.04 14.66 -12.05
N ARG A 215 9.97 15.47 -12.04
CA ARG A 215 10.01 16.85 -12.56
C ARG A 215 10.95 17.74 -11.72
N PHE A 216 10.94 17.56 -10.38
CA PHE A 216 11.90 18.24 -9.49
C PHE A 216 13.34 17.76 -9.75
N ALA A 217 13.55 16.45 -9.89
CA ALA A 217 14.87 15.85 -10.17
C ALA A 217 15.47 16.29 -11.51
N ARG A 218 14.64 16.62 -12.51
CA ARG A 218 15.05 17.19 -13.80
C ARG A 218 15.31 18.70 -13.76
N GLY A 219 14.97 19.37 -12.64
CA GLY A 219 15.16 20.81 -12.49
C GLY A 219 14.21 21.64 -13.37
N GLU A 220 12.99 21.16 -13.61
CA GLU A 220 12.01 21.85 -14.47
C GLU A 220 11.53 23.17 -13.87
N PHE A 221 11.55 23.32 -12.54
CA PHE A 221 10.96 24.44 -11.84
C PHE A 221 11.99 25.51 -11.49
N LYS A 222 11.77 26.75 -11.96
CA LYS A 222 12.66 27.90 -11.70
C LYS A 222 12.69 28.33 -10.23
N LEU A 223 11.65 28.02 -9.45
CA LEU A 223 11.58 28.29 -8.03
C LEU A 223 12.52 27.41 -7.19
N ILE A 224 12.98 26.31 -7.75
CA ILE A 224 13.96 25.42 -7.12
C ILE A 224 15.37 25.85 -7.53
N ARG A 225 16.20 26.18 -6.54
CA ARG A 225 17.60 26.57 -6.80
C ARG A 225 18.42 25.41 -7.35
N ALA A 226 19.22 25.67 -8.38
CA ALA A 226 19.95 24.66 -9.11
C ALA A 226 20.82 23.72 -8.23
N HIS A 227 21.42 24.25 -7.16
CA HIS A 227 22.25 23.46 -6.24
C HIS A 227 21.42 22.48 -5.36
N LEU A 228 20.08 22.62 -5.31
CA LEU A 228 19.20 21.69 -4.61
C LEU A 228 18.68 20.55 -5.50
N VAL A 229 18.76 20.68 -6.83
CA VAL A 229 18.29 19.66 -7.77
C VAL A 229 18.90 18.26 -7.49
N PRO A 230 20.20 18.11 -7.15
CA PRO A 230 20.75 16.80 -6.77
C PRO A 230 20.07 16.19 -5.52
N TYR A 231 19.67 17.00 -4.57
CA TYR A 231 18.95 16.52 -3.37
C TYR A 231 17.52 16.04 -3.70
N TYR A 232 16.81 16.76 -4.56
CA TYR A 232 15.49 16.30 -5.04
C TYR A 232 15.62 15.02 -5.88
N ARG A 233 16.74 14.83 -6.58
CA ARG A 233 17.03 13.58 -7.30
C ARG A 233 17.18 12.41 -6.32
N ASP A 234 17.85 12.60 -5.22
CA ASP A 234 18.00 11.59 -4.17
C ASP A 234 16.67 11.15 -3.58
N VAL A 235 15.75 12.11 -3.32
CA VAL A 235 14.37 11.80 -2.90
C VAL A 235 13.60 11.03 -3.97
N HIS A 236 13.73 11.43 -5.25
CA HIS A 236 13.15 10.70 -6.37
C HIS A 236 13.67 9.26 -6.47
N ASP A 237 14.98 9.06 -6.34
CA ASP A 237 15.62 7.74 -6.44
C ASP A 237 15.21 6.85 -5.26
N SER A 238 15.04 7.43 -4.07
CA SER A 238 14.48 6.73 -2.91
C SER A 238 13.03 6.28 -3.17
N LEU A 239 12.18 7.14 -3.72
CA LEU A 239 10.80 6.78 -4.07
C LEU A 239 10.73 5.77 -5.23
N PHE A 240 11.66 5.85 -6.19
CA PHE A 240 11.80 4.87 -7.24
C PHE A 240 12.09 3.47 -6.66
N HIS A 241 13.03 3.37 -5.72
CA HIS A 241 13.33 2.11 -5.04
C HIS A 241 12.13 1.55 -4.28
N ILE A 242 11.37 2.41 -3.59
CA ILE A 242 10.11 2.05 -2.92
C ILE A 242 9.08 1.49 -3.93
N SER A 243 8.99 2.11 -5.11
CA SER A 243 8.11 1.64 -6.20
C SER A 243 8.48 0.25 -6.70
N GLU A 244 9.79 -0.02 -6.86
CA GLU A 244 10.30 -1.34 -7.27
C GLU A 244 10.01 -2.42 -6.22
N LEU A 245 10.18 -2.10 -4.93
CA LEU A 245 9.83 -3.00 -3.83
C LEU A 245 8.33 -3.33 -3.82
N ALA A 246 7.47 -2.32 -3.98
CA ALA A 246 6.03 -2.53 -4.05
C ALA A 246 5.62 -3.39 -5.27
N GLN A 247 6.33 -3.26 -6.40
CA GLN A 247 6.17 -4.16 -7.54
C GLN A 247 6.58 -5.60 -7.18
N ALA A 248 7.76 -5.79 -6.59
CA ALA A 248 8.25 -7.10 -6.18
C ALA A 248 7.28 -7.79 -5.18
N TYR A 249 6.68 -7.04 -4.26
CA TYR A 249 5.67 -7.56 -3.33
C TYR A 249 4.38 -8.00 -4.06
N THR A 250 3.95 -7.25 -5.08
CA THR A 250 2.80 -7.64 -5.92
C THR A 250 3.06 -8.97 -6.64
N ASP A 251 4.26 -9.14 -7.16
CA ASP A 251 4.68 -10.35 -7.90
C ASP A 251 4.81 -11.54 -6.93
N SER A 252 5.42 -11.32 -5.75
CA SER A 252 5.50 -12.33 -4.69
C SER A 252 4.11 -12.80 -4.25
N LEU A 253 3.18 -11.89 -3.94
CA LEU A 253 1.81 -12.23 -3.55
C LEU A 253 1.06 -13.00 -4.65
N THR A 254 1.35 -12.70 -5.91
CA THR A 254 0.77 -13.44 -7.04
C THR A 254 1.34 -14.86 -7.10
N GLY A 255 2.64 -15.02 -6.84
CA GLY A 255 3.30 -16.32 -6.69
C GLY A 255 2.72 -17.15 -5.54
N ILE A 256 2.56 -16.52 -4.36
CA ILE A 256 1.99 -17.15 -3.16
C ILE A 256 0.55 -17.62 -3.43
N LEU A 257 -0.27 -16.82 -4.11
CA LEU A 257 -1.62 -17.21 -4.51
C LEU A 257 -1.61 -18.45 -5.40
N GLN A 258 -0.66 -18.55 -6.32
CA GLN A 258 -0.51 -19.71 -7.19
C GLN A 258 -0.08 -20.96 -6.43
N VAL A 259 0.84 -20.81 -5.47
CA VAL A 259 1.21 -21.88 -4.53
C VAL A 259 0.00 -22.35 -3.72
N TYR A 260 -0.76 -21.42 -3.15
CA TYR A 260 -1.99 -21.73 -2.41
C TYR A 260 -2.97 -22.55 -3.25
N LEU A 261 -3.25 -22.14 -4.49
CA LEU A 261 -4.16 -22.86 -5.38
C LEU A 261 -3.67 -24.27 -5.71
N ASN A 262 -2.36 -24.43 -5.94
CA ASN A 262 -1.75 -25.73 -6.20
C ASN A 262 -1.84 -26.64 -4.97
N MET A 263 -1.54 -26.14 -3.78
CA MET A 263 -1.62 -26.91 -2.53
C MET A 263 -3.06 -27.30 -2.20
N SER A 264 -4.02 -26.40 -2.37
CA SER A 264 -5.45 -26.67 -2.18
C SER A 264 -5.96 -27.72 -3.17
N SER A 265 -5.52 -27.65 -4.43
CA SER A 265 -5.84 -28.66 -5.45
C SER A 265 -5.25 -30.04 -5.08
N ASN A 266 -4.01 -30.08 -4.61
CA ASN A 266 -3.37 -31.31 -4.15
C ASN A 266 -4.12 -31.94 -2.97
N GLN A 267 -4.53 -31.14 -1.96
CA GLN A 267 -5.34 -31.63 -0.84
C GLN A 267 -6.67 -32.21 -1.31
N THR A 268 -7.35 -31.54 -2.25
CA THR A 268 -8.58 -32.05 -2.84
C THR A 268 -8.30 -33.40 -3.59
N GLY A 269 -7.21 -33.48 -4.32
CA GLY A 269 -6.76 -34.68 -5.00
C GLY A 269 -6.53 -35.87 -4.04
N GLU A 270 -5.92 -35.64 -2.89
CA GLU A 270 -5.71 -36.67 -1.87
C GLU A 270 -7.05 -37.17 -1.26
N VAL A 271 -8.01 -36.24 -1.01
CA VAL A 271 -9.36 -36.67 -0.56
C VAL A 271 -10.08 -37.50 -1.60
N VAL A 272 -10.06 -37.08 -2.87
CA VAL A 272 -10.67 -37.84 -3.98
C VAL A 272 -10.00 -39.20 -4.13
N LYS A 273 -8.66 -39.26 -4.04
CA LYS A 273 -7.89 -40.49 -4.06
C LYS A 273 -8.30 -41.46 -2.94
N LEU A 274 -8.43 -40.96 -1.71
CA LEU A 274 -8.89 -41.74 -0.56
C LEU A 274 -10.31 -42.29 -0.78
N LEU A 275 -11.24 -41.43 -1.23
CA LEU A 275 -12.61 -41.84 -1.52
C LEU A 275 -12.66 -42.91 -2.61
N THR A 276 -11.89 -42.74 -3.68
CA THR A 276 -11.77 -43.68 -4.76
C THR A 276 -11.25 -45.03 -4.27
N MET A 277 -10.20 -45.05 -3.43
CA MET A 277 -9.67 -46.26 -2.84
C MET A 277 -10.71 -47.03 -2.02
N ILE A 278 -11.41 -46.31 -1.12
CA ILE A 278 -12.47 -46.92 -0.30
C ILE A 278 -13.55 -47.53 -1.19
N THR A 279 -14.05 -46.78 -2.17
CA THR A 279 -15.10 -47.23 -3.09
C THR A 279 -14.68 -48.48 -3.87
N VAL A 280 -13.50 -48.46 -4.48
CA VAL A 280 -13.03 -49.60 -5.32
C VAL A 280 -12.72 -50.83 -4.48
N ILE A 281 -12.20 -50.69 -3.26
CA ILE A 281 -11.92 -51.84 -2.36
C ILE A 281 -13.23 -52.46 -1.87
N THR A 282 -14.30 -51.67 -1.65
CA THR A 282 -15.60 -52.19 -1.19
C THR A 282 -16.49 -52.70 -2.33
N THR A 283 -16.24 -52.30 -3.57
CA THR A 283 -17.03 -52.67 -4.75
C THR A 283 -17.20 -54.21 -4.91
N PRO A 284 -16.16 -55.10 -4.80
CA PRO A 284 -16.33 -56.54 -4.93
C PRO A 284 -17.32 -57.12 -3.88
N LEU A 285 -17.23 -56.65 -2.64
CA LEU A 285 -18.14 -57.04 -1.57
C LEU A 285 -19.57 -56.63 -1.87
N MET A 286 -19.78 -55.38 -2.28
CA MET A 286 -21.11 -54.87 -2.66
C MET A 286 -21.67 -55.62 -3.88
N MET A 287 -20.84 -55.90 -4.89
CA MET A 287 -21.26 -56.58 -6.12
C MET A 287 -21.77 -57.97 -5.83
N VAL A 288 -21.01 -58.80 -5.07
CA VAL A 288 -21.41 -60.14 -4.66
C VAL A 288 -22.62 -60.10 -3.76
N GLY A 289 -22.62 -59.24 -2.73
CA GLY A 289 -23.74 -59.10 -1.80
C GLY A 289 -25.04 -58.67 -2.49
N THR A 290 -24.96 -57.76 -3.47
CA THR A 290 -26.12 -57.29 -4.22
C THR A 290 -26.63 -58.40 -5.18
N TRP A 291 -25.70 -59.09 -5.85
CA TRP A 291 -26.04 -60.16 -6.79
C TRP A 291 -26.79 -61.31 -6.09
N TYR A 292 -26.25 -61.82 -4.99
CA TYR A 292 -26.89 -62.90 -4.20
C TYR A 292 -28.04 -62.40 -3.30
N GLY A 293 -28.20 -61.11 -3.11
CA GLY A 293 -29.32 -60.52 -2.42
C GLY A 293 -30.57 -60.28 -3.31
N MET A 294 -30.52 -60.64 -4.61
CA MET A 294 -31.66 -60.52 -5.51
C MET A 294 -32.73 -61.57 -5.22
N ASN A 295 -34.01 -61.19 -5.29
CA ASN A 295 -35.16 -62.09 -5.00
C ASN A 295 -35.58 -62.96 -6.18
N PHE A 296 -34.64 -63.50 -6.96
CA PHE A 296 -34.95 -64.45 -8.02
C PHE A 296 -35.20 -65.83 -7.43
N LYS A 297 -36.29 -66.59 -7.94
CA LYS A 297 -36.65 -67.88 -7.43
C LYS A 297 -35.82 -69.04 -7.99
N ALA A 298 -35.11 -68.77 -9.10
CA ALA A 298 -34.24 -69.80 -9.73
C ALA A 298 -32.83 -69.24 -9.88
N MET A 299 -31.97 -69.47 -8.91
CA MET A 299 -30.55 -69.20 -8.94
C MET A 299 -29.80 -70.50 -8.69
N PRO A 300 -29.20 -71.13 -9.71
CA PRO A 300 -28.54 -72.42 -9.59
C PRO A 300 -27.39 -72.40 -8.55
N GLU A 301 -26.76 -71.29 -8.36
CA GLU A 301 -25.63 -71.13 -7.43
C GLU A 301 -26.05 -71.21 -5.96
N LEU A 302 -27.30 -70.84 -5.60
CA LEU A 302 -27.84 -70.90 -4.23
C LEU A 302 -28.10 -72.39 -3.80
N GLU A 303 -28.36 -73.30 -4.72
CA GLU A 303 -28.57 -74.75 -4.46
C GLU A 303 -27.26 -75.57 -4.41
N ALA A 304 -26.14 -74.91 -4.80
CA ALA A 304 -24.83 -75.59 -4.79
C ALA A 304 -24.32 -75.79 -3.35
N ARG A 305 -23.87 -76.99 -3.03
CA ARG A 305 -23.42 -77.41 -1.67
C ARG A 305 -22.34 -76.49 -1.07
N TYR A 306 -21.53 -75.83 -1.89
CA TYR A 306 -20.43 -74.93 -1.50
C TYR A 306 -20.60 -73.56 -2.10
N GLY A 307 -21.81 -73.12 -2.46
CA GLY A 307 -22.06 -71.80 -3.12
C GLY A 307 -21.67 -70.61 -2.28
N TYR A 308 -21.97 -70.66 -0.99
CA TYR A 308 -21.63 -69.56 -0.03
C TYR A 308 -20.09 -69.45 0.15
N GLU A 309 -19.41 -70.56 0.36
CA GLU A 309 -17.95 -70.58 0.56
C GLU A 309 -17.21 -70.09 -0.68
N VAL A 310 -17.65 -70.45 -1.88
CA VAL A 310 -17.06 -70.02 -3.15
C VAL A 310 -17.31 -68.53 -3.35
N ALA A 311 -18.51 -68.01 -3.10
CA ALA A 311 -18.84 -66.60 -3.20
C ALA A 311 -18.03 -65.75 -2.22
N THR A 312 -17.90 -66.23 -0.97
CA THR A 312 -17.09 -65.52 0.06
C THR A 312 -15.61 -65.56 -0.33
N ALA A 313 -15.05 -66.69 -0.75
CA ALA A 313 -13.66 -66.78 -1.17
C ALA A 313 -13.36 -65.86 -2.38
N ALA A 314 -14.24 -65.81 -3.37
CA ALA A 314 -14.11 -64.97 -4.54
C ALA A 314 -14.12 -63.49 -4.14
N THR A 315 -15.00 -63.09 -3.21
CA THR A 315 -15.06 -61.70 -2.68
C THR A 315 -13.78 -61.34 -1.97
N VAL A 316 -13.25 -62.18 -1.08
CA VAL A 316 -12.00 -61.96 -0.35
C VAL A 316 -10.82 -61.83 -1.31
N ILE A 317 -10.73 -62.74 -2.30
CA ILE A 317 -9.65 -62.69 -3.31
C ILE A 317 -9.73 -61.43 -4.14
N ALA A 318 -10.90 -61.04 -4.62
CA ALA A 318 -11.09 -59.82 -5.40
C ALA A 318 -10.74 -58.57 -4.60
N THR A 319 -11.19 -58.49 -3.33
CA THR A 319 -10.87 -57.37 -2.42
C THR A 319 -9.37 -57.31 -2.11
N ALA A 320 -8.73 -58.46 -1.88
CA ALA A 320 -7.28 -58.55 -1.66
C ALA A 320 -6.48 -58.12 -2.91
N ALA A 321 -6.95 -58.51 -4.10
CA ALA A 321 -6.33 -58.15 -5.38
C ALA A 321 -6.42 -56.64 -5.63
N THR A 322 -7.59 -56.00 -5.36
CA THR A 322 -7.75 -54.53 -5.46
C THR A 322 -6.89 -53.78 -4.46
N TYR A 323 -6.81 -54.26 -3.21
CA TYR A 323 -5.93 -53.70 -2.19
C TYR A 323 -4.45 -53.77 -2.63
N TRP A 324 -4.00 -54.95 -3.10
CA TRP A 324 -2.64 -55.16 -3.57
C TRP A 324 -2.32 -54.29 -4.79
N TYR A 325 -3.25 -54.11 -5.72
CA TYR A 325 -3.11 -53.20 -6.87
C TYR A 325 -2.83 -51.79 -6.44
N PHE A 326 -3.62 -51.20 -5.50
CA PHE A 326 -3.40 -49.86 -5.00
C PHE A 326 -2.08 -49.73 -4.24
N LYS A 327 -1.69 -50.73 -3.44
CA LYS A 327 -0.40 -50.74 -2.75
C LYS A 327 0.77 -50.74 -3.75
N LYS A 328 0.67 -51.52 -4.86
CA LYS A 328 1.69 -51.50 -5.91
C LYS A 328 1.78 -50.17 -6.65
N LYS A 329 0.68 -49.48 -6.81
CA LYS A 329 0.62 -48.13 -7.42
C LYS A 329 1.05 -46.99 -6.48
N LYS A 330 1.47 -47.31 -5.25
CA LYS A 330 1.87 -46.32 -4.22
C LYS A 330 0.76 -45.31 -3.92
N TRP A 331 -0.49 -45.76 -3.90
CA TRP A 331 -1.62 -44.93 -3.51
C TRP A 331 -1.79 -44.90 -1.98
N PHE A 332 -1.13 -45.81 -1.26
CA PHE A 332 -0.92 -45.82 0.17
C PHE A 332 0.46 -45.28 0.51
#